data_841e36cd391963d421a2d7c308bd3100
#
_entry.id   841e36cd391963d421a2d7c308bd3100
#
_cell.length_a   1.000
_cell.length_b   1.000
_cell.length_c   1.000
_cell.angle_alpha   90.00
_cell.angle_beta   90.00
_cell.angle_gamma   90.00
#
_symmetry.space_group_name_H-M   'P 1'
#
loop_
_entity.id
_entity.type
_entity.pdbx_description
1 polymer ?
#
loop_
_entity_poly.entity_id
_entity_poly.type
_entity_poly.pdbx_seq_one_letter_code
_entity_poly.pdbx_strand_id
1 'polypeptide(L)'
;MKNNLTDCLYKAWRTGILPLVTALLLLTGCEMDSDMDLPLNVDSNKYTLTSDAGSTQVRIYSTGEWSVRLSEDVEWASINRLNGSGNTPVLFKYGANYGVPRAVDIIFTRGGLEQAVRMTQEGEDPILSLEESRIEIFSNPWDLRIGLDNNLREDYKQIRDTIVYSVIPDEDDDETPEPDEEWIENLAVGTDAVTFSTLKNNSPRKRQAAITLTYIDAKEKKHAVTLTVTQATEEACMTFTPDRAKTTRKATTIKVELKHNLVSLLGKVVCTPAYEGASADWIENITLEDKVLSFDVKENDSEGPRSASIAFSLPGTAGELTPAAPFVVEQTYEADYRTLIKGESGQVVINNPEASFEGIVISDKDNANVETTPNTERNATDYTVNAKTAYVQMLDGSYGYRLQFDAADDNTLKRYSQVKISLNGVTLTKEAAERYTLSGLTAANIVSQTPGTASDLIRKEKSIGQLTDEDIYTYVSLREVEFALPDGSYTNVNEGYFGTANH
;
A
#
# COMPACT_ATOMS: atom_id res chain seq x y z
N MET A 1 -39.71 -56.73 -4.55
CA MET A 1 -39.95 -57.86 -5.47
C MET A 1 -38.63 -58.00 -6.23
N LYS A 2 -37.67 -58.71 -5.80
CA LYS A 2 -37.30 -60.17 -5.75
C LYS A 2 -37.62 -60.89 -7.02
N ASN A 3 -36.55 -61.54 -7.53
CA ASN A 3 -36.50 -62.73 -8.42
C ASN A 3 -36.30 -62.34 -9.91
N ASN A 4 -35.44 -62.93 -10.70
CA ASN A 4 -34.55 -64.14 -10.63
C ASN A 4 -33.72 -64.13 -11.92
N LEU A 5 -32.42 -64.16 -11.83
CA LEU A 5 -31.52 -64.39 -12.97
C LEU A 5 -30.48 -65.44 -12.60
N THR A 6 -30.95 -66.59 -12.07
CA THR A 6 -30.09 -67.71 -11.67
C THR A 6 -30.65 -69.03 -12.12
N ASP A 7 -31.49 -69.11 -13.16
CA ASP A 7 -32.12 -70.36 -13.54
C ASP A 7 -31.96 -70.75 -15.01
N CYS A 8 -30.86 -70.36 -15.68
CA CYS A 8 -30.62 -70.64 -17.07
C CYS A 8 -29.31 -71.41 -17.38
N LEU A 9 -28.55 -71.84 -16.35
CA LEU A 9 -27.27 -72.56 -16.58
C LEU A 9 -27.17 -73.98 -15.99
N TYR A 10 -28.30 -74.64 -15.74
CA TYR A 10 -28.26 -75.99 -15.16
C TYR A 10 -29.07 -77.06 -15.93
N LYS A 11 -29.21 -76.93 -17.25
CA LYS A 11 -29.80 -78.01 -18.06
C LYS A 11 -29.17 -78.15 -19.43
N ALA A 12 -27.94 -78.65 -19.53
CA ALA A 12 -27.38 -79.21 -20.75
C ALA A 12 -26.18 -80.14 -20.45
N TRP A 13 -26.36 -81.03 -19.51
CA TRP A 13 -25.41 -82.10 -19.30
C TRP A 13 -26.18 -83.44 -19.14
N ARG A 14 -26.63 -83.99 -20.23
CA ARG A 14 -26.91 -85.41 -20.42
C ARG A 14 -27.52 -85.61 -21.79
N THR A 15 -26.68 -86.03 -22.76
CA THR A 15 -26.89 -87.19 -23.62
C THR A 15 -25.74 -87.23 -24.62
N GLY A 16 -24.93 -88.21 -24.45
CA GLY A 16 -23.87 -88.59 -25.35
C GLY A 16 -24.41 -89.15 -26.64
N ILE A 17 -23.58 -89.09 -27.62
CA ILE A 17 -23.26 -90.17 -28.56
C ILE A 17 -22.22 -89.67 -29.54
N LEU A 18 -21.04 -90.21 -29.45
CA LEU A 18 -20.04 -90.28 -30.54
C LEU A 18 -20.59 -90.99 -31.72
N PRO A 19 -20.31 -90.66 -33.01
CA PRO A 19 -19.42 -91.46 -33.75
C PRO A 19 -18.31 -90.77 -34.53
N LEU A 20 -17.18 -91.36 -34.46
CA LEU A 20 -16.03 -91.37 -35.32
C LEU A 20 -16.43 -91.43 -36.80
N VAL A 21 -16.03 -90.40 -37.60
CA VAL A 21 -15.89 -90.60 -39.07
C VAL A 21 -14.56 -89.97 -39.46
N THR A 22 -13.63 -90.84 -39.73
CA THR A 22 -12.39 -90.64 -40.46
C THR A 22 -12.71 -90.15 -41.88
N ALA A 23 -12.21 -88.98 -42.25
CA ALA A 23 -12.08 -88.54 -43.63
C ALA A 23 -10.75 -87.84 -43.82
N LEU A 24 -9.87 -88.59 -44.28
CA LEU A 24 -8.83 -88.48 -45.27
C LEU A 24 -8.48 -87.08 -45.77
N LEU A 25 -7.22 -86.77 -45.47
CA LEU A 25 -6.39 -85.73 -45.99
C LEU A 25 -6.58 -85.42 -47.48
N LEU A 26 -6.78 -84.15 -47.77
CA LEU A 26 -6.17 -83.50 -48.91
C LEU A 26 -5.29 -82.38 -48.35
N LEU A 27 -4.00 -82.67 -48.25
CA LEU A 27 -2.92 -81.70 -48.16
C LEU A 27 -2.86 -80.93 -49.50
N THR A 28 -3.57 -79.86 -49.61
CA THR A 28 -3.15 -78.82 -50.48
C THR A 28 -2.27 -77.91 -49.61
N GLY A 29 -0.98 -77.99 -49.81
CA GLY A 29 -0.04 -76.99 -49.28
C GLY A 29 -0.47 -75.63 -49.80
N CYS A 30 -1.01 -74.84 -48.93
CA CYS A 30 -0.88 -73.43 -49.09
C CYS A 30 0.59 -73.14 -48.81
N GLU A 31 1.37 -72.93 -49.86
CA GLU A 31 2.56 -72.11 -49.75
C GLU A 31 2.09 -70.80 -49.11
N MET A 32 2.36 -70.66 -47.83
CA MET A 32 2.32 -69.33 -47.23
C MET A 32 3.35 -68.56 -48.01
N ASP A 33 2.86 -67.69 -48.87
CA ASP A 33 3.64 -66.62 -49.48
C ASP A 33 4.38 -65.90 -48.35
N SER A 34 5.65 -66.21 -48.19
CA SER A 34 6.52 -65.69 -47.13
C SER A 34 6.91 -64.22 -47.37
N ASP A 35 6.28 -63.61 -48.36
CA ASP A 35 6.46 -62.23 -48.70
C ASP A 35 5.27 -61.32 -48.28
N MET A 36 4.72 -61.53 -47.08
CA MET A 36 4.00 -60.45 -46.49
C MET A 36 5.04 -59.36 -46.10
N ASP A 37 5.16 -58.40 -47.01
CA ASP A 37 5.91 -57.13 -46.72
C ASP A 37 5.25 -56.48 -45.51
N LEU A 38 5.76 -56.81 -44.31
CA LEU A 38 5.25 -56.25 -43.09
C LEU A 38 5.56 -54.76 -43.16
N PRO A 39 4.54 -53.90 -43.29
CA PRO A 39 4.75 -52.46 -43.17
C PRO A 39 5.42 -52.22 -41.82
N LEU A 40 6.12 -51.15 -41.70
CA LEU A 40 6.77 -50.75 -40.44
C LEU A 40 5.78 -50.85 -39.26
N ASN A 41 6.09 -51.66 -38.24
CA ASN A 41 5.28 -51.78 -37.02
C ASN A 41 6.17 -51.90 -35.79
N VAL A 42 5.63 -51.65 -34.62
CA VAL A 42 6.33 -51.68 -33.32
C VAL A 42 5.57 -52.54 -32.32
N ASP A 43 6.26 -53.06 -31.30
CA ASP A 43 5.65 -53.91 -30.26
C ASP A 43 4.73 -53.13 -29.31
N SER A 44 4.98 -51.84 -29.13
CA SER A 44 4.11 -50.92 -28.39
C SER A 44 4.24 -49.50 -28.94
N ASN A 45 3.16 -48.76 -28.99
CA ASN A 45 3.17 -47.35 -29.36
C ASN A 45 3.42 -46.40 -28.18
N LYS A 46 3.51 -46.96 -26.94
CA LYS A 46 3.88 -46.18 -25.74
C LYS A 46 4.58 -47.04 -24.70
N TYR A 47 5.51 -46.43 -23.98
CA TYR A 47 6.19 -46.98 -22.83
C TYR A 47 6.14 -45.99 -21.67
N THR A 48 5.93 -46.51 -20.45
CA THR A 48 6.08 -45.77 -19.21
C THR A 48 7.38 -46.25 -18.54
N LEU A 49 8.25 -45.30 -18.29
CA LEU A 49 9.58 -45.48 -17.70
C LEU A 49 9.58 -44.96 -16.27
N THR A 50 10.36 -45.61 -15.40
CA THR A 50 10.55 -45.14 -14.02
C THR A 50 11.30 -43.81 -13.99
N SER A 51 11.20 -43.07 -12.88
CA SER A 51 12.00 -41.85 -12.65
C SER A 51 13.51 -42.13 -12.58
N ASP A 52 13.93 -43.35 -12.24
CA ASP A 52 15.36 -43.69 -12.20
C ASP A 52 15.95 -43.78 -13.62
N ALA A 53 17.27 -43.60 -13.72
CA ALA A 53 17.97 -43.82 -14.96
C ALA A 53 17.89 -45.25 -15.41
N GLY A 54 17.75 -45.48 -16.71
CA GLY A 54 17.58 -46.83 -17.21
C GLY A 54 17.71 -46.97 -18.72
N SER A 55 17.32 -48.13 -19.21
CA SER A 55 17.18 -48.38 -20.63
C SER A 55 16.07 -49.38 -20.92
N THR A 56 15.44 -49.23 -22.07
CA THR A 56 14.41 -50.16 -22.57
C THR A 56 14.61 -50.44 -24.05
N GLN A 57 14.13 -51.59 -24.54
CA GLN A 57 14.20 -51.96 -25.94
C GLN A 57 12.84 -51.80 -26.61
N VAL A 58 12.83 -51.09 -27.73
CA VAL A 58 11.68 -51.02 -28.63
C VAL A 58 11.91 -51.99 -29.76
N ARG A 59 11.01 -52.96 -29.93
CA ARG A 59 11.07 -53.98 -30.99
C ARG A 59 10.33 -53.49 -32.22
N ILE A 60 10.98 -53.65 -33.38
CA ILE A 60 10.47 -53.24 -34.65
C ILE A 60 10.18 -54.53 -35.45
N TYR A 61 9.10 -54.51 -36.16
CA TYR A 61 8.70 -55.57 -37.11
C TYR A 61 8.73 -54.95 -38.51
N SER A 62 9.74 -55.29 -39.30
CA SER A 62 9.91 -54.78 -40.65
C SER A 62 10.71 -55.79 -41.49
N THR A 63 10.41 -55.89 -42.76
CA THR A 63 11.11 -56.74 -43.74
C THR A 63 12.24 -56.00 -44.46
N GLY A 64 12.37 -54.71 -44.32
CA GLY A 64 13.35 -53.90 -45.03
C GLY A 64 14.11 -52.93 -44.14
N GLU A 65 14.85 -52.04 -44.79
CA GLU A 65 15.61 -50.96 -44.11
C GLU A 65 14.69 -49.88 -43.58
N TRP A 66 15.03 -49.33 -42.41
CA TRP A 66 14.30 -48.26 -41.75
C TRP A 66 15.27 -47.28 -41.07
N SER A 67 14.86 -46.09 -40.87
CA SER A 67 15.55 -45.06 -40.04
C SER A 67 14.76 -44.74 -38.78
N VAL A 68 15.47 -44.22 -37.78
CA VAL A 68 14.88 -43.86 -36.49
C VAL A 68 15.52 -42.58 -35.97
N ARG A 69 14.68 -41.74 -35.37
CA ARG A 69 15.11 -40.50 -34.71
C ARG A 69 14.27 -40.23 -33.48
N LEU A 70 14.71 -39.36 -32.60
CA LEU A 70 13.86 -38.77 -31.60
C LEU A 70 13.03 -37.62 -32.25
N SER A 71 11.84 -37.34 -31.73
CA SER A 71 10.98 -36.24 -32.19
C SER A 71 11.63 -34.90 -32.01
N GLU A 72 12.48 -34.78 -30.99
CA GLU A 72 13.21 -33.58 -30.63
C GLU A 72 14.59 -33.93 -30.02
N ASP A 73 15.50 -33.02 -30.02
CA ASP A 73 16.83 -33.19 -29.41
C ASP A 73 16.71 -32.96 -27.90
N VAL A 74 16.82 -34.04 -27.11
CA VAL A 74 16.71 -34.01 -25.64
C VAL A 74 17.99 -34.52 -25.00
N GLU A 75 18.51 -33.80 -24.02
CA GLU A 75 19.73 -34.19 -23.30
C GLU A 75 19.57 -35.44 -22.41
N TRP A 76 18.34 -35.72 -21.98
CA TRP A 76 18.04 -36.78 -21.00
C TRP A 76 17.87 -38.16 -21.60
N ALA A 77 17.76 -38.27 -22.93
CA ALA A 77 17.54 -39.56 -23.59
C ALA A 77 18.36 -39.71 -24.89
N SER A 78 18.64 -40.91 -25.23
CA SER A 78 19.35 -41.26 -26.46
C SER A 78 18.95 -42.64 -27.00
N ILE A 79 19.14 -42.85 -28.29
CA ILE A 79 18.94 -44.10 -28.99
C ILE A 79 20.30 -44.66 -29.47
N ASN A 80 20.47 -45.95 -29.46
CA ASN A 80 21.75 -46.61 -29.79
C ASN A 80 22.06 -46.68 -31.29
N ARG A 81 21.13 -46.35 -32.15
CA ARG A 81 21.27 -46.34 -33.61
C ARG A 81 20.29 -45.43 -34.30
N LEU A 82 20.61 -44.96 -35.50
CA LEU A 82 19.75 -44.09 -36.32
C LEU A 82 19.11 -44.83 -37.50
N ASN A 83 19.53 -46.07 -37.75
CA ASN A 83 19.00 -46.93 -38.82
C ASN A 83 19.12 -48.41 -38.47
N GLY A 84 18.43 -49.25 -39.20
CA GLY A 84 18.49 -50.69 -39.07
C GLY A 84 17.78 -51.40 -40.23
N SER A 85 17.74 -52.71 -40.19
CA SER A 85 16.96 -53.51 -41.12
C SER A 85 16.32 -54.68 -40.42
N GLY A 86 15.20 -55.14 -40.92
CA GLY A 86 14.44 -56.24 -40.33
C GLY A 86 13.99 -55.91 -38.89
N ASN A 87 13.87 -56.97 -38.11
CA ASN A 87 13.38 -56.88 -36.71
C ASN A 87 14.48 -56.53 -35.69
N THR A 88 15.42 -55.66 -36.02
CA THR A 88 16.50 -55.27 -35.14
C THR A 88 16.02 -54.27 -34.08
N PRO A 89 16.10 -54.58 -32.77
CA PRO A 89 15.59 -53.72 -31.73
C PRO A 89 16.43 -52.41 -31.57
N VAL A 90 15.76 -51.34 -31.18
CA VAL A 90 16.39 -50.08 -30.77
C VAL A 90 16.43 -49.99 -29.25
N LEU A 91 17.62 -49.74 -28.71
CA LEU A 91 17.82 -49.48 -27.28
C LEU A 91 17.65 -48.01 -27.01
N PHE A 92 16.65 -47.66 -26.23
CA PHE A 92 16.44 -46.33 -25.68
C PHE A 92 17.05 -46.22 -24.29
N LYS A 93 17.97 -45.27 -24.09
CA LYS A 93 18.61 -45.02 -22.79
C LYS A 93 18.13 -43.67 -22.28
N TYR A 94 17.91 -43.56 -20.96
CA TYR A 94 17.43 -42.35 -20.33
C TYR A 94 18.08 -42.13 -18.96
N GLY A 95 18.32 -40.84 -18.61
CA GLY A 95 18.80 -40.40 -17.31
C GLY A 95 17.69 -40.36 -16.26
N ALA A 96 18.06 -40.20 -14.97
CA ALA A 96 17.10 -40.02 -13.89
C ALA A 96 16.30 -38.71 -14.06
N ASN A 97 15.02 -38.74 -13.68
CA ASN A 97 14.13 -37.57 -13.69
C ASN A 97 13.76 -37.18 -12.27
N TYR A 98 14.28 -36.06 -11.82
CA TYR A 98 13.98 -35.42 -10.53
C TYR A 98 13.00 -34.23 -10.68
N GLY A 99 12.39 -34.06 -11.85
CA GLY A 99 11.37 -33.06 -12.14
C GLY A 99 10.03 -33.72 -12.44
N VAL A 100 9.15 -32.97 -13.06
CA VAL A 100 7.83 -33.46 -13.50
C VAL A 100 7.96 -34.54 -14.58
N PRO A 101 6.93 -35.37 -14.82
CA PRO A 101 6.95 -36.35 -15.91
C PRO A 101 7.30 -35.71 -17.25
N ARG A 102 8.15 -36.37 -18.02
CA ARG A 102 8.61 -35.91 -19.34
C ARG A 102 8.47 -36.97 -20.38
N ALA A 103 8.39 -36.58 -21.64
CA ALA A 103 8.24 -37.54 -22.71
C ALA A 103 8.96 -37.10 -23.97
N VAL A 104 9.29 -38.10 -24.83
CA VAL A 104 9.82 -37.87 -26.16
C VAL A 104 9.32 -39.01 -27.05
N ASP A 105 9.09 -38.76 -28.33
CA ASP A 105 8.68 -39.79 -29.26
C ASP A 105 9.89 -40.36 -30.01
N ILE A 106 9.95 -41.66 -30.17
CA ILE A 106 10.85 -42.34 -31.09
C ILE A 106 10.10 -42.49 -32.40
N ILE A 107 10.60 -41.88 -33.48
CA ILE A 107 9.95 -41.90 -34.79
C ILE A 107 10.73 -42.83 -35.71
N PHE A 108 10.10 -43.92 -36.14
CA PHE A 108 10.59 -44.87 -37.14
C PHE A 108 10.03 -44.49 -38.51
N THR A 109 10.88 -44.55 -39.55
CA THR A 109 10.47 -44.18 -40.92
C THR A 109 10.94 -45.27 -41.89
N ARG A 110 10.05 -45.71 -42.79
CA ARG A 110 10.35 -46.64 -43.90
C ARG A 110 9.45 -46.33 -45.09
N GLY A 111 10.03 -46.07 -46.24
CA GLY A 111 9.27 -45.94 -47.49
C GLY A 111 8.13 -44.89 -47.45
N GLY A 112 8.29 -43.85 -46.67
CA GLY A 112 7.27 -42.79 -46.47
C GLY A 112 6.23 -43.12 -45.39
N LEU A 113 6.31 -44.28 -44.75
CA LEU A 113 5.53 -44.61 -43.53
C LEU A 113 6.27 -44.11 -42.31
N GLU A 114 5.54 -43.52 -41.34
CA GLU A 114 6.07 -43.16 -40.03
C GLU A 114 5.29 -43.88 -38.93
N GLN A 115 6.03 -44.34 -37.91
CA GLN A 115 5.48 -44.95 -36.70
C GLN A 115 6.14 -44.27 -35.49
N ALA A 116 5.33 -43.61 -34.67
CA ALA A 116 5.78 -42.99 -33.43
C ALA A 116 5.57 -43.93 -32.24
N VAL A 117 6.54 -43.92 -31.32
CA VAL A 117 6.48 -44.61 -30.02
C VAL A 117 6.71 -43.60 -28.93
N ARG A 118 5.71 -43.33 -28.11
CA ARG A 118 5.74 -42.40 -27.00
C ARG A 118 6.52 -42.98 -25.81
N MET A 119 7.60 -42.36 -25.42
CA MET A 119 8.41 -42.70 -24.24
C MET A 119 8.11 -41.67 -23.14
N THR A 120 7.28 -42.06 -22.15
CA THR A 120 6.94 -41.21 -21.01
C THR A 120 7.70 -41.66 -19.79
N GLN A 121 8.51 -40.80 -19.22
CA GLN A 121 9.24 -41.06 -17.98
C GLN A 121 8.49 -40.44 -16.78
N GLU A 122 8.29 -41.23 -15.74
CA GLU A 122 7.74 -40.78 -14.46
C GLU A 122 8.61 -39.71 -13.83
N GLY A 123 8.02 -38.92 -12.94
CA GLY A 123 8.65 -37.82 -12.19
C GLY A 123 7.82 -37.49 -10.97
N GLU A 124 8.13 -36.35 -10.37
CA GLU A 124 7.34 -35.75 -9.29
C GLU A 124 5.98 -35.30 -9.84
N ASP A 125 4.93 -35.35 -9.01
CA ASP A 125 3.63 -34.81 -9.41
C ASP A 125 3.75 -33.29 -9.64
N PRO A 126 3.22 -32.77 -10.76
CA PRO A 126 3.23 -31.33 -11.01
C PRO A 126 2.48 -30.55 -9.93
N ILE A 127 3.15 -29.52 -9.38
CA ILE A 127 2.57 -28.52 -8.50
C ILE A 127 2.27 -27.30 -9.34
N LEU A 128 1.06 -26.77 -9.20
CA LEU A 128 0.64 -25.51 -9.80
C LEU A 128 -0.37 -24.87 -8.85
N SER A 129 0.04 -23.85 -8.12
CA SER A 129 -0.82 -23.13 -7.17
C SER A 129 -0.52 -21.65 -7.16
N LEU A 130 -1.51 -20.83 -6.84
CA LEU A 130 -1.40 -19.39 -6.69
C LEU A 130 -1.39 -19.03 -5.20
N GLU A 131 -0.60 -18.01 -4.83
CA GLU A 131 -0.58 -17.45 -3.48
C GLU A 131 -1.98 -16.92 -3.10
N GLU A 132 -2.65 -16.26 -4.06
CA GLU A 132 -4.02 -15.78 -3.93
C GLU A 132 -4.85 -16.30 -5.11
N SER A 133 -5.99 -16.92 -4.84
CA SER A 133 -6.92 -17.40 -5.89
C SER A 133 -8.03 -16.39 -6.21
N ARG A 134 -8.17 -15.35 -5.39
CA ARG A 134 -9.17 -14.28 -5.56
C ARG A 134 -8.61 -12.97 -5.05
N ILE A 135 -8.74 -11.92 -5.86
CA ILE A 135 -8.37 -10.55 -5.51
C ILE A 135 -9.50 -9.60 -5.86
N GLU A 136 -9.64 -8.56 -5.06
CA GLU A 136 -10.54 -7.44 -5.31
C GLU A 136 -9.71 -6.16 -5.42
N ILE A 137 -9.93 -5.41 -6.49
CA ILE A 137 -9.22 -4.17 -6.80
C ILE A 137 -10.22 -3.03 -7.06
N PHE A 138 -9.76 -1.81 -6.87
CA PHE A 138 -10.54 -0.62 -7.23
C PHE A 138 -10.62 -0.42 -8.74
N SER A 139 -11.41 0.57 -9.19
CA SER A 139 -11.59 0.86 -10.62
C SER A 139 -10.34 1.39 -11.32
N ASN A 140 -9.34 1.87 -10.58
CA ASN A 140 -8.06 2.35 -11.11
C ASN A 140 -7.36 1.29 -11.99
N PRO A 141 -6.48 1.68 -12.91
CA PRO A 141 -5.53 0.77 -13.53
C PRO A 141 -4.58 0.17 -12.48
N TRP A 142 -4.22 -1.10 -12.63
CA TRP A 142 -3.31 -1.82 -11.74
C TRP A 142 -2.26 -2.58 -12.53
N ASP A 143 -1.04 -2.64 -11.99
CA ASP A 143 0.01 -3.57 -12.38
C ASP A 143 0.19 -4.58 -11.26
N LEU A 144 -0.23 -5.82 -11.53
CA LEU A 144 -0.37 -6.85 -10.50
C LEU A 144 0.67 -7.95 -10.70
N ARG A 145 1.15 -8.46 -9.57
CA ARG A 145 2.03 -9.61 -9.49
C ARG A 145 1.50 -10.56 -8.43
N ILE A 146 1.07 -11.75 -8.84
CA ILE A 146 0.53 -12.80 -7.98
C ILE A 146 1.54 -13.95 -7.91
N GLY A 147 1.91 -14.35 -6.72
CA GLY A 147 2.84 -15.45 -6.50
C GLY A 147 2.32 -16.75 -7.11
N LEU A 148 3.19 -17.46 -7.85
CA LEU A 148 2.94 -18.74 -8.49
C LEU A 148 3.93 -19.75 -7.92
N ASP A 149 3.42 -20.75 -7.20
CA ASP A 149 4.20 -21.88 -6.75
C ASP A 149 4.09 -23.04 -7.74
N ASN A 150 5.22 -23.46 -8.28
CA ASN A 150 5.29 -24.58 -9.20
C ASN A 150 6.66 -25.28 -9.15
N ASN A 151 6.69 -26.55 -9.52
CA ASN A 151 7.91 -27.35 -9.65
C ASN A 151 8.26 -27.68 -11.12
N LEU A 152 7.69 -26.96 -12.07
CA LEU A 152 7.77 -27.26 -13.51
C LEU A 152 9.14 -26.96 -14.14
N ARG A 153 10.01 -26.17 -13.45
CA ARG A 153 11.31 -25.72 -13.99
C ARG A 153 11.12 -25.05 -15.36
N GLU A 154 11.83 -25.47 -16.40
CA GLU A 154 11.70 -24.91 -17.75
C GLU A 154 10.32 -25.15 -18.40
N ASP A 155 9.59 -26.19 -17.96
CA ASP A 155 8.28 -26.53 -18.49
C ASP A 155 7.19 -25.51 -18.08
N TYR A 156 7.46 -24.57 -17.18
CA TYR A 156 6.54 -23.47 -16.90
C TYR A 156 6.15 -22.68 -18.16
N LYS A 157 7.02 -22.66 -19.18
CA LYS A 157 6.76 -22.04 -20.49
C LYS A 157 5.64 -22.72 -21.28
N GLN A 158 5.24 -23.94 -20.87
CA GLN A 158 4.14 -24.70 -21.47
C GLN A 158 2.79 -24.38 -20.80
N ILE A 159 2.78 -23.59 -19.71
CA ILE A 159 1.55 -23.12 -19.08
C ILE A 159 0.78 -22.30 -20.12
N ARG A 160 -0.50 -22.63 -20.31
CA ARG A 160 -1.45 -21.90 -21.14
C ARG A 160 -2.39 -21.12 -20.24
N ASP A 161 -2.67 -19.90 -20.60
CA ASP A 161 -3.65 -19.06 -19.93
C ASP A 161 -4.94 -18.98 -20.76
N THR A 162 -6.03 -18.78 -20.05
CA THR A 162 -7.32 -18.42 -20.65
C THR A 162 -8.01 -17.44 -19.72
N ILE A 163 -8.64 -16.41 -20.28
CA ILE A 163 -9.34 -15.40 -19.51
C ILE A 163 -10.83 -15.45 -19.89
N VAL A 164 -11.68 -15.50 -18.88
CA VAL A 164 -13.14 -15.40 -19.05
C VAL A 164 -13.59 -14.13 -18.32
N TYR A 165 -14.18 -13.22 -19.07
CA TYR A 165 -14.72 -11.98 -18.55
C TYR A 165 -16.20 -12.12 -18.20
N SER A 166 -16.63 -11.45 -17.14
CA SER A 166 -18.03 -11.36 -16.73
C SER A 166 -18.29 -10.03 -16.02
N VAL A 167 -19.54 -9.61 -16.01
CA VAL A 167 -20.04 -8.48 -15.22
C VAL A 167 -20.81 -9.03 -14.03
N ILE A 168 -20.63 -8.42 -12.87
CA ILE A 168 -21.41 -8.77 -11.68
C ILE A 168 -22.70 -7.97 -11.75
N PRO A 169 -23.89 -8.63 -11.91
CA PRO A 169 -25.17 -7.93 -11.95
C PRO A 169 -25.45 -7.29 -10.58
N ASP A 170 -26.17 -6.16 -10.59
CA ASP A 170 -26.72 -5.58 -9.39
C ASP A 170 -27.86 -6.46 -8.86
N GLU A 171 -28.17 -6.36 -7.55
CA GLU A 171 -29.17 -7.22 -6.89
C GLU A 171 -30.58 -7.12 -7.49
N ASP A 172 -30.89 -6.01 -8.18
CA ASP A 172 -32.17 -5.70 -8.78
C ASP A 172 -32.24 -5.99 -10.30
N ASP A 173 -31.16 -6.52 -10.91
CA ASP A 173 -31.10 -6.80 -12.34
C ASP A 173 -31.56 -8.23 -12.68
N ASP A 174 -32.65 -8.33 -13.45
CA ASP A 174 -33.17 -9.62 -13.97
C ASP A 174 -32.37 -10.17 -15.17
N GLU A 175 -31.51 -9.36 -15.79
CA GLU A 175 -30.71 -9.74 -16.96
C GLU A 175 -29.22 -9.78 -16.62
N THR A 176 -28.53 -10.85 -17.02
CA THR A 176 -27.07 -10.91 -16.96
C THR A 176 -26.51 -10.04 -18.09
N PRO A 177 -25.86 -8.91 -17.78
CA PRO A 177 -25.29 -8.07 -18.83
C PRO A 177 -24.17 -8.77 -19.57
N GLU A 178 -24.01 -8.46 -20.86
CA GLU A 178 -22.86 -8.92 -21.62
C GLU A 178 -21.56 -8.42 -20.97
N PRO A 179 -20.49 -9.24 -21.00
CA PRO A 179 -19.20 -8.80 -20.48
C PRO A 179 -18.65 -7.64 -21.28
N ASP A 180 -18.02 -6.70 -20.56
CA ASP A 180 -17.25 -5.62 -21.16
C ASP A 180 -16.13 -6.16 -22.07
N GLU A 181 -15.51 -5.27 -22.85
CA GLU A 181 -14.29 -5.54 -23.61
C GLU A 181 -13.19 -6.12 -22.71
N GLU A 182 -12.19 -6.76 -23.32
CA GLU A 182 -11.00 -7.26 -22.62
C GLU A 182 -10.32 -6.14 -21.85
N TRP A 183 -10.10 -6.33 -20.56
CA TRP A 183 -9.54 -5.34 -19.67
C TRP A 183 -8.30 -5.80 -18.88
N ILE A 184 -7.89 -7.05 -19.09
CA ILE A 184 -6.61 -7.57 -18.62
C ILE A 184 -5.62 -7.46 -19.78
N GLU A 185 -4.49 -6.82 -19.54
CA GLU A 185 -3.42 -6.63 -20.52
C GLU A 185 -2.08 -7.16 -19.99
N ASN A 186 -1.13 -7.39 -20.89
CA ASN A 186 0.25 -7.75 -20.55
C ASN A 186 0.37 -8.99 -19.65
N LEU A 187 -0.56 -9.95 -19.78
CA LEU A 187 -0.50 -11.18 -19.00
C LEU A 187 0.75 -11.97 -19.34
N ALA A 188 1.55 -12.26 -18.34
CA ALA A 188 2.75 -13.08 -18.47
C ALA A 188 2.89 -14.04 -17.29
N VAL A 189 3.22 -15.29 -17.63
CA VAL A 189 3.47 -16.34 -16.64
C VAL A 189 4.98 -16.52 -16.51
N GLY A 190 5.50 -16.22 -15.31
CA GLY A 190 6.90 -16.41 -14.94
C GLY A 190 7.13 -17.70 -14.16
N THR A 191 8.34 -17.85 -13.67
CA THR A 191 8.75 -19.01 -12.84
C THR A 191 8.13 -19.00 -11.44
N ASP A 192 7.86 -17.82 -10.90
CA ASP A 192 7.45 -17.61 -9.50
C ASP A 192 6.27 -16.64 -9.36
N ALA A 193 5.75 -16.12 -10.47
CA ALA A 193 4.61 -15.22 -10.46
C ALA A 193 3.89 -15.15 -11.80
N VAL A 194 2.64 -14.75 -11.73
CA VAL A 194 1.84 -14.25 -12.85
C VAL A 194 1.77 -12.74 -12.73
N THR A 195 2.07 -12.02 -13.81
CA THR A 195 1.98 -10.56 -13.89
C THR A 195 0.99 -10.15 -14.96
N PHE A 196 0.26 -9.08 -14.71
CA PHE A 196 -0.67 -8.50 -15.68
C PHE A 196 -1.03 -7.07 -15.28
N SER A 197 -1.52 -6.31 -16.26
CA SER A 197 -2.07 -4.96 -16.04
C SER A 197 -3.59 -4.99 -16.20
N THR A 198 -4.27 -4.04 -15.59
CA THR A 198 -5.72 -3.85 -15.78
C THR A 198 -6.02 -2.45 -16.32
N LEU A 199 -7.02 -2.34 -17.17
CA LEU A 199 -7.56 -1.04 -17.58
C LEU A 199 -8.50 -0.49 -16.50
N LYS A 200 -8.69 0.84 -16.50
CA LYS A 200 -9.67 1.50 -15.62
C LYS A 200 -11.07 0.94 -15.88
N ASN A 201 -11.79 0.63 -14.81
CA ASN A 201 -13.21 0.33 -14.91
C ASN A 201 -14.02 1.64 -14.99
N ASN A 202 -14.51 1.97 -16.18
CA ASN A 202 -15.40 3.11 -16.41
C ASN A 202 -16.88 2.70 -16.46
N SER A 203 -17.17 1.40 -16.30
CA SER A 203 -18.54 0.88 -16.24
C SER A 203 -19.20 1.26 -14.91
N PRO A 204 -20.51 1.47 -14.86
CA PRO A 204 -21.24 1.64 -13.62
C PRO A 204 -21.34 0.34 -12.79
N ARG A 205 -20.85 -0.79 -13.30
CA ARG A 205 -20.93 -2.11 -12.67
C ARG A 205 -19.55 -2.69 -12.35
N LYS A 206 -19.51 -3.51 -11.31
CA LYS A 206 -18.35 -4.34 -11.01
C LYS A 206 -18.14 -5.36 -12.11
N ARG A 207 -16.88 -5.60 -12.46
CA ARG A 207 -16.50 -6.59 -13.46
C ARG A 207 -15.54 -7.62 -12.91
N GLN A 208 -15.51 -8.78 -13.53
CA GLN A 208 -14.70 -9.90 -13.07
C GLN A 208 -13.96 -10.54 -14.25
N ALA A 209 -12.74 -10.98 -14.01
CA ALA A 209 -11.98 -11.83 -14.92
C ALA A 209 -11.53 -13.09 -14.20
N ALA A 210 -11.76 -14.24 -14.78
CA ALA A 210 -11.24 -15.52 -14.32
C ALA A 210 -10.06 -15.91 -15.22
N ILE A 211 -8.83 -15.77 -14.71
CA ILE A 211 -7.58 -16.15 -15.37
C ILE A 211 -7.27 -17.57 -14.96
N THR A 212 -7.40 -18.50 -15.89
CA THR A 212 -7.11 -19.92 -15.65
C THR A 212 -5.77 -20.29 -16.29
N LEU A 213 -4.82 -20.73 -15.48
CA LEU A 213 -3.54 -21.29 -15.90
C LEU A 213 -3.67 -22.79 -16.00
N THR A 214 -3.26 -23.35 -17.12
CA THR A 214 -3.35 -24.78 -17.39
C THR A 214 -2.00 -25.34 -17.83
N TYR A 215 -1.55 -26.39 -17.20
CA TYR A 215 -0.42 -27.21 -17.61
C TYR A 215 -0.91 -28.64 -17.90
N ILE A 216 -0.47 -29.23 -19.01
CA ILE A 216 -0.73 -30.60 -19.35
C ILE A 216 0.59 -31.36 -19.26
N ASP A 217 0.67 -32.30 -18.35
CA ASP A 217 1.88 -33.08 -18.14
C ASP A 217 2.10 -34.15 -19.26
N ALA A 218 3.26 -34.77 -19.25
CA ALA A 218 3.62 -35.80 -20.24
C ALA A 218 2.73 -37.06 -20.20
N LYS A 219 1.92 -37.20 -19.14
CA LYS A 219 0.89 -38.27 -19.01
C LYS A 219 -0.48 -37.79 -19.51
N GLU A 220 -0.55 -36.62 -20.16
CA GLU A 220 -1.78 -36.03 -20.65
C GLU A 220 -2.77 -35.59 -19.53
N LYS A 221 -2.31 -35.57 -18.29
CA LYS A 221 -3.11 -35.08 -17.16
C LYS A 221 -3.10 -33.56 -17.10
N LYS A 222 -4.28 -32.98 -16.99
CA LYS A 222 -4.47 -31.53 -16.87
C LYS A 222 -4.33 -31.11 -15.42
N HIS A 223 -3.47 -30.09 -15.18
CA HIS A 223 -3.33 -29.36 -13.92
C HIS A 223 -3.78 -27.93 -14.20
N ALA A 224 -4.67 -27.39 -13.37
CA ALA A 224 -5.21 -26.06 -13.60
C ALA A 224 -5.45 -25.33 -12.28
N VAL A 225 -5.17 -24.02 -12.29
CA VAL A 225 -5.48 -23.10 -11.19
C VAL A 225 -6.10 -21.84 -11.76
N THR A 226 -7.03 -21.25 -11.03
CA THR A 226 -7.76 -20.04 -11.48
C THR A 226 -7.58 -18.92 -10.49
N LEU A 227 -7.19 -17.74 -10.99
CA LEU A 227 -7.23 -16.47 -10.30
C LEU A 227 -8.50 -15.74 -10.71
N THR A 228 -9.31 -15.35 -9.75
CA THR A 228 -10.47 -14.50 -9.97
C THR A 228 -10.13 -13.06 -9.57
N VAL A 229 -10.17 -12.15 -10.53
CA VAL A 229 -9.94 -10.72 -10.32
C VAL A 229 -11.29 -10.01 -10.40
N THR A 230 -11.69 -9.36 -9.32
CA THR A 230 -12.90 -8.52 -9.28
C THR A 230 -12.49 -7.05 -9.24
N GLN A 231 -12.95 -6.26 -10.19
CA GLN A 231 -12.69 -4.81 -10.23
C GLN A 231 -13.95 -4.02 -9.90
N ALA A 232 -13.83 -3.16 -8.88
CA ALA A 232 -14.89 -2.30 -8.40
C ALA A 232 -15.21 -1.16 -9.39
N THR A 233 -16.27 -0.42 -9.11
CA THR A 233 -16.65 0.82 -9.82
C THR A 233 -16.01 2.06 -9.19
N GLU A 234 -15.62 1.98 -7.94
CA GLU A 234 -15.06 3.08 -7.17
C GLU A 234 -13.55 3.15 -7.31
N GLU A 235 -13.01 4.36 -7.39
CA GLU A 235 -11.57 4.60 -7.32
C GLU A 235 -11.07 4.50 -5.87
N ALA A 236 -9.85 4.01 -5.71
CA ALA A 236 -9.15 4.09 -4.44
C ALA A 236 -8.99 5.56 -4.04
N CYS A 237 -9.42 5.95 -2.86
CA CYS A 237 -9.34 7.33 -2.40
C CYS A 237 -8.98 7.44 -0.93
N MET A 238 -8.32 8.55 -0.59
CA MET A 238 -8.10 8.98 0.78
C MET A 238 -8.06 10.51 0.84
N THR A 239 -8.60 11.07 1.93
CA THR A 239 -8.65 12.51 2.16
C THR A 239 -8.30 12.82 3.61
N PHE A 240 -7.75 13.99 3.84
CA PHE A 240 -7.30 14.45 5.14
C PHE A 240 -8.06 15.69 5.58
N THR A 241 -8.35 15.79 6.88
CA THR A 241 -8.98 16.96 7.48
C THR A 241 -8.21 17.39 8.74
N PRO A 242 -7.48 18.52 8.70
CA PRO A 242 -7.25 19.40 7.56
C PRO A 242 -6.38 18.74 6.46
N ASP A 243 -6.33 19.33 5.28
CA ASP A 243 -5.57 18.86 4.11
C ASP A 243 -4.06 19.18 4.19
N ARG A 244 -3.63 19.87 5.22
CA ARG A 244 -2.25 20.25 5.54
C ARG A 244 -2.05 20.40 7.03
N ALA A 245 -0.80 20.38 7.50
CA ALA A 245 -0.43 20.70 8.85
C ALA A 245 0.54 21.87 8.90
N LYS A 246 0.30 22.76 9.85
CA LYS A 246 1.25 23.83 10.21
C LYS A 246 1.63 23.67 11.67
N THR A 247 2.92 23.67 11.95
CA THR A 247 3.44 23.48 13.31
C THR A 247 4.56 24.47 13.62
N THR A 248 4.88 24.55 14.90
CA THR A 248 5.93 25.42 15.41
C THR A 248 7.31 24.76 15.29
N ARG A 249 8.36 25.51 15.67
CA ARG A 249 9.73 25.00 15.73
C ARG A 249 9.90 23.69 16.51
N LYS A 250 9.13 23.50 17.59
CA LYS A 250 9.31 22.38 18.51
C LYS A 250 8.96 21.04 17.89
N ALA A 251 9.66 19.99 18.34
CA ALA A 251 9.29 18.63 18.05
C ALA A 251 7.87 18.33 18.54
N THR A 252 7.08 17.65 17.72
CA THR A 252 5.69 17.31 18.04
C THR A 252 5.19 16.14 17.21
N THR A 253 4.20 15.45 17.74
CA THR A 253 3.44 14.44 16.96
C THR A 253 2.18 15.10 16.41
N ILE A 254 1.98 14.96 15.10
CA ILE A 254 0.80 15.44 14.39
C ILE A 254 -0.15 14.30 14.13
N LYS A 255 -1.44 14.51 14.40
CA LYS A 255 -2.53 13.57 14.10
C LYS A 255 -3.59 14.29 13.27
N VAL A 256 -3.97 13.68 12.16
CA VAL A 256 -4.91 14.23 11.18
C VAL A 256 -6.03 13.24 10.92
N GLU A 257 -7.26 13.71 10.84
CA GLU A 257 -8.41 12.87 10.48
C GLU A 257 -8.23 12.36 9.05
N LEU A 258 -8.32 11.05 8.88
CA LEU A 258 -8.24 10.34 7.61
C LEU A 258 -9.61 9.77 7.26
N LYS A 259 -10.07 10.02 6.02
CA LYS A 259 -11.20 9.33 5.40
C LYS A 259 -10.71 8.59 4.17
N HIS A 260 -11.06 7.32 4.05
CA HIS A 260 -10.65 6.46 2.95
C HIS A 260 -11.65 5.34 2.69
N ASN A 261 -11.53 4.70 1.53
CA ASN A 261 -12.25 3.47 1.18
C ASN A 261 -11.36 2.23 1.08
N LEU A 262 -10.10 2.31 1.54
CA LEU A 262 -9.07 1.30 1.32
C LEU A 262 -9.20 0.03 2.18
N VAL A 263 -10.02 0.02 3.23
CA VAL A 263 -10.29 -1.11 4.15
C VAL A 263 -9.04 -2.00 4.36
N SER A 264 -8.97 -3.16 3.70
CA SER A 264 -7.87 -4.13 3.82
C SER A 264 -6.56 -3.69 3.16
N LEU A 265 -6.58 -2.67 2.31
CA LEU A 265 -5.41 -2.17 1.58
C LEU A 265 -4.72 -1.00 2.28
N LEU A 266 -5.32 -0.41 3.32
CA LEU A 266 -4.72 0.74 4.03
C LEU A 266 -3.31 0.45 4.53
N GLY A 267 -3.07 -0.73 5.08
CA GLY A 267 -1.75 -1.17 5.55
C GLY A 267 -0.71 -1.40 4.44
N LYS A 268 -1.14 -1.43 3.17
CA LYS A 268 -0.25 -1.54 2.00
C LYS A 268 0.15 -0.18 1.43
N VAL A 269 -0.45 0.92 1.90
CA VAL A 269 -0.12 2.28 1.43
C VAL A 269 1.30 2.64 1.85
N VAL A 270 2.07 3.10 0.88
CA VAL A 270 3.43 3.61 1.10
C VAL A 270 3.38 5.13 1.25
N CYS A 271 3.90 5.62 2.37
CA CYS A 271 4.02 7.04 2.67
C CYS A 271 5.45 7.49 2.37
N THR A 272 5.61 8.46 1.47
CA THR A 272 6.93 8.94 1.05
C THR A 272 7.03 10.43 1.33
N PRO A 273 7.83 10.85 2.34
CA PRO A 273 8.08 12.26 2.58
C PRO A 273 9.04 12.83 1.54
N ALA A 274 8.75 14.04 1.06
CA ALA A 274 9.62 14.85 0.20
C ALA A 274 9.83 16.21 0.85
N TYR A 275 11.07 16.65 0.94
CA TYR A 275 11.48 17.83 1.67
C TYR A 275 11.86 18.97 0.73
N GLU A 276 11.45 20.20 1.05
CA GLU A 276 11.88 21.39 0.35
C GLU A 276 13.10 22.00 1.05
N GLY A 277 14.11 22.41 0.25
CA GLY A 277 15.33 23.01 0.77
C GLY A 277 16.39 22.00 1.23
N ALA A 278 17.30 22.46 2.11
CA ALA A 278 18.49 21.68 2.53
C ALA A 278 18.22 20.73 3.71
N SER A 279 17.10 20.89 4.41
CA SER A 279 16.76 20.06 5.58
C SER A 279 15.97 18.81 5.13
N ALA A 280 16.51 17.62 5.41
CA ALA A 280 15.85 16.35 5.13
C ALA A 280 15.62 15.57 6.43
N ASP A 281 14.80 14.52 6.35
CA ASP A 281 14.59 13.52 7.43
C ASP A 281 14.08 14.10 8.75
N TRP A 282 13.23 15.12 8.68
CA TRP A 282 12.63 15.73 9.87
C TRP A 282 11.18 15.28 10.14
N ILE A 283 10.59 14.45 9.27
CA ILE A 283 9.32 13.75 9.47
C ILE A 283 9.62 12.27 9.66
N GLU A 284 9.15 11.69 10.75
CA GLU A 284 9.39 10.30 11.14
C GLU A 284 8.10 9.61 11.59
N ASN A 285 8.15 8.27 11.73
CA ASN A 285 7.09 7.45 12.32
C ASN A 285 5.72 7.68 11.66
N ILE A 286 5.70 7.82 10.32
CA ILE A 286 4.45 8.02 9.58
C ILE A 286 3.63 6.73 9.66
N THR A 287 2.42 6.82 10.19
CA THR A 287 1.47 5.71 10.32
C THR A 287 0.10 6.10 9.79
N LEU A 288 -0.57 5.13 9.18
CA LEU A 288 -1.97 5.20 8.77
C LEU A 288 -2.75 4.16 9.58
N GLU A 289 -3.62 4.62 10.44
CA GLU A 289 -4.50 3.78 11.23
C GLU A 289 -5.95 4.19 10.97
N ASP A 290 -6.79 3.25 10.59
CA ASP A 290 -8.22 3.39 10.27
C ASP A 290 -8.68 4.83 9.89
N LYS A 291 -8.70 5.76 10.82
CA LYS A 291 -9.18 7.13 10.63
C LYS A 291 -8.14 8.21 10.91
N VAL A 292 -6.87 7.84 11.08
CA VAL A 292 -5.84 8.77 11.52
C VAL A 292 -4.56 8.60 10.73
N LEU A 293 -4.07 9.70 10.14
CA LEU A 293 -2.67 9.86 9.75
C LEU A 293 -1.92 10.41 10.97
N SER A 294 -0.87 9.72 11.43
CA SER A 294 -0.01 10.18 12.52
C SER A 294 1.44 10.19 12.07
N PHE A 295 2.18 11.22 12.45
CA PHE A 295 3.62 11.30 12.19
C PHE A 295 4.30 12.24 13.19
N ASP A 296 5.59 12.03 13.39
CA ASP A 296 6.43 12.86 14.25
C ASP A 296 7.19 13.88 13.42
N VAL A 297 7.26 15.09 13.95
CA VAL A 297 8.03 16.23 13.39
C VAL A 297 9.15 16.56 14.36
N LYS A 298 10.40 16.53 13.89
CA LYS A 298 11.58 16.92 14.69
C LYS A 298 11.63 18.43 14.93
N GLU A 299 12.36 18.84 15.96
CA GLU A 299 12.65 20.25 16.19
C GLU A 299 13.34 20.87 14.96
N ASN A 300 12.93 22.10 14.62
CA ASN A 300 13.54 22.85 13.53
C ASN A 300 14.77 23.60 14.02
N ASP A 301 15.95 23.00 13.84
CA ASP A 301 17.24 23.59 14.19
C ASP A 301 17.80 24.52 13.10
N SER A 302 17.10 24.65 11.98
CA SER A 302 17.53 25.53 10.88
C SER A 302 17.29 27.00 11.21
N GLU A 303 17.86 27.88 10.42
CA GLU A 303 17.69 29.33 10.58
C GLU A 303 16.45 29.90 9.83
N GLY A 304 15.52 29.06 9.43
CA GLY A 304 14.32 29.45 8.70
C GLY A 304 13.19 28.43 8.73
N PRO A 305 12.01 28.78 8.24
CA PRO A 305 10.92 27.85 8.10
C PRO A 305 11.27 26.74 7.10
N ARG A 306 10.65 25.59 7.27
CA ARG A 306 10.83 24.44 6.37
C ARG A 306 9.49 23.83 5.98
N SER A 307 9.46 23.22 4.81
CA SER A 307 8.28 22.56 4.25
C SER A 307 8.61 21.16 3.79
N ALA A 308 7.63 20.29 3.88
CA ALA A 308 7.68 18.96 3.31
C ALA A 308 6.30 18.56 2.82
N SER A 309 6.27 17.57 1.94
CA SER A 309 5.04 16.91 1.52
C SER A 309 5.15 15.41 1.76
N ILE A 310 4.05 14.76 2.15
CA ILE A 310 3.95 13.32 2.27
C ILE A 310 3.10 12.83 1.11
N ALA A 311 3.72 12.10 0.19
CA ALA A 311 3.01 11.45 -0.90
C ALA A 311 2.55 10.05 -0.45
N PHE A 312 1.39 9.62 -0.98
CA PHE A 312 0.78 8.34 -0.67
C PHE A 312 0.64 7.55 -1.96
N SER A 313 1.15 6.34 -1.99
CA SER A 313 1.00 5.43 -3.12
C SER A 313 0.51 4.06 -2.65
N LEU A 314 -0.30 3.42 -3.46
CA LEU A 314 -0.73 2.04 -3.24
C LEU A 314 0.01 1.16 -4.24
N PRO A 315 0.88 0.26 -3.79
CA PRO A 315 1.62 -0.62 -4.69
C PRO A 315 0.70 -1.41 -5.61
N GLY A 316 1.06 -1.49 -6.89
CA GLY A 316 0.26 -2.14 -7.91
C GLY A 316 -0.73 -1.22 -8.63
N THR A 317 -1.04 0.00 -8.13
CA THR A 317 -1.80 0.97 -8.92
C THR A 317 -0.89 1.65 -9.94
N ALA A 318 -1.35 1.73 -11.19
CA ALA A 318 -0.71 2.56 -12.21
C ALA A 318 -1.17 4.01 -12.02
N GLY A 319 -0.59 4.69 -11.02
CA GLY A 319 -0.93 6.08 -10.71
C GLY A 319 -1.04 6.38 -9.21
N GLU A 320 -1.25 7.64 -8.90
CA GLU A 320 -1.45 8.12 -7.53
C GLU A 320 -2.85 7.75 -7.01
N LEU A 321 -2.99 7.59 -5.68
CA LEU A 321 -4.30 7.48 -5.04
C LEU A 321 -5.13 8.75 -5.30
N THR A 322 -6.37 8.61 -5.74
CA THR A 322 -7.27 9.73 -6.01
C THR A 322 -8.09 10.10 -4.77
N PRO A 323 -8.15 11.37 -4.34
CA PRO A 323 -7.39 12.54 -4.77
C PRO A 323 -6.06 12.64 -4.02
N ALA A 324 -4.98 12.39 -4.69
CA ALA A 324 -3.67 12.34 -4.07
C ALA A 324 -2.89 13.65 -4.19
N ALA A 325 -3.42 14.73 -3.72
CA ALA A 325 -2.54 15.84 -3.36
C ALA A 325 -1.68 15.38 -2.19
N PRO A 326 -0.35 15.54 -2.26
CA PRO A 326 0.53 15.25 -1.15
C PRO A 326 0.09 16.04 0.09
N PHE A 327 0.14 15.42 1.26
CA PHE A 327 -0.16 16.11 2.51
C PHE A 327 0.99 17.08 2.84
N VAL A 328 0.72 18.37 2.90
CA VAL A 328 1.76 19.39 3.13
C VAL A 328 1.96 19.62 4.62
N VAL A 329 3.22 19.65 5.04
CA VAL A 329 3.65 19.98 6.41
C VAL A 329 4.54 21.20 6.37
N GLU A 330 4.12 22.25 7.03
CA GLU A 330 4.90 23.49 7.21
C GLU A 330 5.35 23.59 8.66
N GLN A 331 6.63 23.80 8.89
CA GLN A 331 7.17 24.06 10.21
C GLN A 331 7.83 25.43 10.27
N THR A 332 7.35 26.25 11.19
CA THR A 332 7.90 27.59 11.40
C THR A 332 9.27 27.52 12.06
N TYR A 333 10.00 28.59 11.94
CA TYR A 333 11.23 28.85 12.69
C TYR A 333 10.95 30.09 13.59
N GLU A 334 11.21 29.94 14.86
CA GLU A 334 11.13 31.01 15.82
C GLU A 334 12.43 31.05 16.63
N ALA A 335 13.20 32.09 16.47
CA ALA A 335 14.34 32.31 17.35
C ALA A 335 13.84 32.72 18.75
N ASP A 336 14.35 32.05 19.79
CA ASP A 336 14.07 32.45 21.17
C ASP A 336 14.96 33.61 21.55
N TYR A 337 14.47 34.84 21.32
CA TYR A 337 15.20 36.04 21.62
C TYR A 337 15.41 36.29 23.13
N ARG A 338 14.68 35.59 24.01
CA ARG A 338 14.89 35.63 25.46
C ARG A 338 16.31 35.21 25.84
N THR A 339 16.91 34.32 25.05
CA THR A 339 18.28 33.83 25.25
C THR A 339 19.37 34.88 25.05
N LEU A 340 19.04 36.03 24.46
CA LEU A 340 19.95 37.17 24.32
C LEU A 340 20.31 37.84 25.67
N ILE A 341 19.46 37.64 26.71
CA ILE A 341 19.69 38.19 28.04
C ILE A 341 19.99 37.04 29.01
N LYS A 342 21.26 36.89 29.40
CA LYS A 342 21.75 35.79 30.24
C LYS A 342 21.59 36.01 31.75
N GLY A 343 21.22 37.19 32.22
CA GLY A 343 21.07 37.53 33.62
C GLY A 343 19.63 37.43 34.14
N GLU A 344 19.44 37.67 35.44
CA GLU A 344 18.10 37.78 36.03
C GLU A 344 17.30 38.96 35.47
N SER A 345 17.99 39.99 35.04
CA SER A 345 17.43 41.19 34.37
C SER A 345 18.42 41.75 33.37
N GLY A 346 17.95 42.53 32.41
CA GLY A 346 18.81 43.13 31.42
C GLY A 346 18.04 43.73 30.27
N GLN A 347 18.79 44.34 29.35
CA GLN A 347 18.24 44.99 28.17
C GLN A 347 19.17 44.80 26.98
N VAL A 348 18.63 44.54 25.80
CA VAL A 348 19.37 44.41 24.55
C VAL A 348 18.55 44.99 23.41
N VAL A 349 19.21 45.72 22.50
CA VAL A 349 18.59 46.14 21.24
C VAL A 349 18.85 45.07 20.19
N ILE A 350 17.79 44.61 19.54
CA ILE A 350 17.87 43.60 18.48
C ILE A 350 18.22 44.32 17.17
N ASN A 351 19.48 44.21 16.74
CA ASN A 351 19.98 44.79 15.50
C ASN A 351 20.13 43.72 14.41
N ASN A 352 19.03 43.17 13.98
CA ASN A 352 19.00 42.16 12.92
C ASN A 352 17.77 42.41 12.03
N PRO A 353 17.95 42.79 10.75
CA PRO A 353 16.86 43.03 9.81
C PRO A 353 15.91 41.85 9.61
N GLU A 354 16.40 40.64 9.78
CA GLU A 354 15.62 39.40 9.62
C GLU A 354 14.91 38.97 10.92
N ALA A 355 15.21 39.64 12.04
CA ALA A 355 14.62 39.28 13.32
C ALA A 355 13.12 39.56 13.33
N SER A 356 12.35 38.52 13.62
CA SER A 356 10.90 38.59 13.78
C SER A 356 10.40 37.45 14.64
N PHE A 357 9.21 37.59 15.19
CA PHE A 357 8.49 36.45 15.79
C PHE A 357 7.04 36.41 15.31
N GLU A 358 6.41 35.26 15.44
CA GLU A 358 5.00 35.06 15.17
C GLU A 358 4.28 34.59 16.43
N GLY A 359 3.07 35.11 16.65
CA GLY A 359 2.29 34.76 17.82
C GLY A 359 0.83 35.15 17.68
N ILE A 360 0.04 34.90 18.73
CA ILE A 360 -1.38 35.26 18.80
C ILE A 360 -1.57 36.35 19.86
N VAL A 361 -2.28 37.41 19.48
CA VAL A 361 -2.62 38.52 20.41
C VAL A 361 -3.65 38.02 21.41
N ILE A 362 -3.30 38.05 22.71
CA ILE A 362 -4.17 37.61 23.79
C ILE A 362 -4.84 38.74 24.56
N SER A 363 -4.38 39.99 24.36
CA SER A 363 -4.92 41.20 25.01
C SER A 363 -5.91 41.93 24.12
N ASP A 364 -6.69 42.79 24.74
CA ASP A 364 -7.63 43.69 24.06
C ASP A 364 -7.48 45.10 24.57
N LYS A 365 -6.82 45.97 23.78
CA LYS A 365 -6.58 47.35 24.16
C LYS A 365 -7.86 48.20 24.26
N ASP A 366 -8.91 47.78 23.58
CA ASP A 366 -10.17 48.52 23.51
C ASP A 366 -11.08 48.21 24.72
N ASN A 367 -10.77 47.17 25.50
CA ASN A 367 -11.54 46.73 26.67
C ASN A 367 -10.82 46.90 28.02
N ALA A 368 -9.75 47.69 28.07
CA ALA A 368 -9.07 48.08 29.30
C ALA A 368 -8.64 46.90 30.23
N ASN A 369 -8.31 45.76 29.64
CA ASN A 369 -7.97 44.56 30.41
C ASN A 369 -6.48 44.19 30.36
N VAL A 370 -5.63 45.16 29.98
CA VAL A 370 -4.19 44.93 29.78
C VAL A 370 -3.41 45.57 30.92
N GLU A 371 -3.32 46.88 30.92
CA GLU A 371 -2.60 47.63 31.93
C GLU A 371 -3.33 48.90 32.31
N THR A 372 -3.37 49.16 33.60
CA THR A 372 -3.98 50.34 34.16
C THR A 372 -3.10 50.93 35.25
N THR A 373 -3.10 52.26 35.36
CA THR A 373 -2.47 52.96 36.48
C THR A 373 -3.56 53.55 37.35
N PRO A 374 -3.75 53.03 38.57
CA PRO A 374 -4.74 53.60 39.47
C PRO A 374 -4.37 55.05 39.84
N ASN A 375 -5.32 55.92 39.68
CA ASN A 375 -5.20 57.32 40.23
C ASN A 375 -6.11 57.39 41.44
N THR A 376 -5.54 57.13 42.62
CA THR A 376 -6.28 57.06 43.87
C THR A 376 -6.80 58.42 44.32
N GLU A 377 -6.19 59.54 43.85
CA GLU A 377 -6.65 60.92 44.18
C GLU A 377 -7.93 61.32 43.44
N ARG A 378 -8.16 60.71 42.27
CA ARG A 378 -9.31 60.99 41.40
C ARG A 378 -10.32 59.89 41.32
N ASN A 379 -10.10 58.76 42.01
CA ASN A 379 -10.87 57.52 41.80
C ASN A 379 -11.02 57.17 40.32
N ALA A 380 -9.94 57.34 39.56
CA ALA A 380 -9.91 57.15 38.13
C ALA A 380 -8.80 56.15 37.77
N THR A 381 -8.91 55.59 36.59
CA THR A 381 -7.89 54.70 36.01
C THR A 381 -7.29 55.40 34.80
N ASP A 382 -5.98 55.38 34.72
CA ASP A 382 -5.27 55.87 33.53
C ASP A 382 -5.11 54.69 32.54
N TYR A 383 -5.74 54.82 31.40
CA TYR A 383 -5.72 53.81 30.32
C TYR A 383 -4.67 54.14 29.24
N THR A 384 -3.84 55.18 29.41
CA THR A 384 -2.85 55.58 28.41
C THR A 384 -1.86 54.45 28.12
N VAL A 385 -1.42 53.73 29.15
CA VAL A 385 -0.51 52.59 29.02
C VAL A 385 -1.20 51.43 28.32
N ASN A 386 -2.49 51.21 28.64
CA ASN A 386 -3.27 50.16 28.01
C ASN A 386 -3.33 50.30 26.49
N ALA A 387 -3.55 51.51 25.98
CA ALA A 387 -3.64 51.75 24.55
C ALA A 387 -2.34 51.48 23.79
N LYS A 388 -1.19 51.60 24.46
CA LYS A 388 0.15 51.31 23.91
C LYS A 388 0.64 49.87 24.09
N THR A 389 -0.09 49.06 24.83
CA THR A 389 0.39 47.72 25.23
C THR A 389 -0.42 46.62 24.59
N ALA A 390 0.28 45.56 24.17
CA ALA A 390 -0.34 44.29 23.77
C ALA A 390 0.43 43.13 24.38
N TYR A 391 -0.27 42.05 24.67
CA TYR A 391 0.34 40.77 25.02
C TYR A 391 0.16 39.81 23.87
N VAL A 392 1.26 39.15 23.49
CA VAL A 392 1.29 38.18 22.40
C VAL A 392 1.89 36.91 22.89
N GLN A 393 1.13 35.83 22.82
CA GLN A 393 1.55 34.48 23.09
C GLN A 393 2.19 33.88 21.84
N MET A 394 3.29 33.17 21.99
CA MET A 394 3.88 32.37 20.89
C MET A 394 2.88 31.35 20.35
N LEU A 395 2.99 30.98 19.07
CA LEU A 395 2.06 30.06 18.41
C LEU A 395 1.94 28.72 19.14
N ASP A 396 3.03 28.25 19.75
CA ASP A 396 3.09 26.98 20.52
C ASP A 396 2.64 27.14 21.98
N GLY A 397 2.23 28.35 22.38
CA GLY A 397 1.84 28.61 23.76
C GLY A 397 2.98 28.54 24.77
N SER A 398 4.23 28.40 24.36
CA SER A 398 5.37 28.18 25.26
C SER A 398 5.61 29.33 26.21
N TYR A 399 5.57 30.55 25.71
CA TYR A 399 5.74 31.79 26.44
C TYR A 399 5.06 32.95 25.71
N GLY A 400 5.16 34.16 26.26
CA GLY A 400 4.64 35.34 25.60
C GLY A 400 5.54 36.56 25.81
N TYR A 401 5.25 37.62 25.05
CA TYR A 401 5.86 38.92 25.18
C TYR A 401 4.84 39.97 25.52
N ARG A 402 5.26 40.91 26.33
CA ARG A 402 4.63 42.22 26.44
C ARG A 402 5.18 43.12 25.34
N LEU A 403 4.33 43.64 24.48
CA LEU A 403 4.67 44.62 23.45
C LEU A 403 4.34 46.02 23.92
N GLN A 404 5.26 46.95 23.77
CA GLN A 404 5.06 48.34 24.10
C GLN A 404 5.35 49.23 22.89
N PHE A 405 4.29 49.85 22.39
CA PHE A 405 4.33 50.77 21.26
C PHE A 405 4.67 52.18 21.70
N ASP A 406 5.34 52.94 20.84
CA ASP A 406 5.71 54.32 21.12
C ASP A 406 4.48 55.24 21.19
N ALA A 407 3.50 55.03 20.34
CA ALA A 407 2.23 55.74 20.35
C ALA A 407 1.03 54.81 20.41
N ALA A 408 -0.09 55.27 20.93
CA ALA A 408 -1.33 54.50 21.00
C ALA A 408 -1.86 54.10 19.61
N ASP A 409 -1.69 54.98 18.62
CA ASP A 409 -2.12 54.76 17.24
C ASP A 409 -1.26 53.73 16.51
N ASP A 410 -0.03 53.50 16.98
CA ASP A 410 0.85 52.45 16.45
C ASP A 410 0.36 51.03 16.81
N ASN A 411 -0.34 50.89 17.92
CA ASN A 411 -0.90 49.63 18.35
C ASN A 411 -2.22 49.31 17.60
N THR A 412 -2.11 48.72 16.45
CA THR A 412 -3.28 48.27 15.63
C THR A 412 -3.67 46.82 15.87
N LEU A 413 -3.04 46.16 16.84
CA LEU A 413 -3.25 44.72 17.12
C LEU A 413 -4.67 44.44 17.61
N LYS A 414 -5.24 43.37 17.11
CA LYS A 414 -6.58 42.89 17.46
C LYS A 414 -6.49 41.54 18.19
N ARG A 415 -7.26 41.38 19.25
CA ARG A 415 -7.32 40.16 20.03
C ARG A 415 -7.60 38.95 19.13
N TYR A 416 -6.94 37.85 19.41
CA TYR A 416 -6.94 36.59 18.69
C TYR A 416 -6.30 36.61 17.29
N SER A 417 -5.88 37.75 16.78
CA SER A 417 -5.15 37.77 15.51
C SER A 417 -3.81 37.08 15.63
N GLN A 418 -3.47 36.28 14.65
CA GLN A 418 -2.12 35.81 14.43
C GLN A 418 -1.32 36.95 13.81
N VAL A 419 -0.16 37.25 14.39
CA VAL A 419 0.66 38.38 13.98
C VAL A 419 2.10 37.95 13.74
N LYS A 420 2.75 38.63 12.80
CA LYS A 420 4.20 38.60 12.61
C LYS A 420 4.76 39.98 12.94
N ILE A 421 5.68 40.05 13.87
CA ILE A 421 6.28 41.28 14.36
C ILE A 421 7.76 41.29 14.01
N SER A 422 8.21 42.33 13.30
CA SER A 422 9.64 42.60 13.06
C SER A 422 10.27 43.17 14.32
N LEU A 423 11.45 42.66 14.67
CA LEU A 423 12.19 43.06 15.88
C LEU A 423 13.42 43.92 15.58
N ASN A 424 13.69 44.27 14.34
CA ASN A 424 14.85 45.10 14.02
C ASN A 424 14.73 46.47 14.64
N GLY A 425 15.70 46.84 15.47
CA GLY A 425 15.72 48.11 16.22
C GLY A 425 14.89 48.09 17.51
N VAL A 426 14.19 47.00 17.81
CA VAL A 426 13.36 46.85 19.01
C VAL A 426 14.23 46.52 20.22
N THR A 427 13.89 47.09 21.35
CA THR A 427 14.55 46.83 22.62
C THR A 427 13.84 45.68 23.36
N LEU A 428 14.54 44.57 23.58
CA LEU A 428 14.12 43.52 24.47
C LEU A 428 14.60 43.82 25.89
N THR A 429 13.70 43.84 26.85
CA THR A 429 13.98 43.99 28.27
C THR A 429 13.51 42.76 29.02
N LYS A 430 14.37 42.15 29.82
CA LYS A 430 14.03 41.13 30.80
C LYS A 430 13.93 41.79 32.19
N GLU A 431 12.78 41.68 32.81
CA GLU A 431 12.55 42.00 34.21
C GLU A 431 12.65 40.73 35.07
N ALA A 432 12.63 40.89 36.39
CA ALA A 432 12.57 39.76 37.29
C ALA A 432 11.37 38.83 36.99
N ALA A 433 11.51 37.54 37.31
CA ALA A 433 10.47 36.54 37.10
C ALA A 433 10.10 36.30 35.63
N GLU A 434 11.12 36.22 34.74
CA GLU A 434 10.96 35.86 33.32
C GLU A 434 9.95 36.73 32.55
N ARG A 435 9.80 38.01 32.94
CA ARG A 435 8.97 38.98 32.23
C ARG A 435 9.75 39.63 31.11
N TYR A 436 9.34 39.43 29.87
CA TYR A 436 10.00 39.98 28.71
C TYR A 436 9.13 41.02 28.00
N THR A 437 9.68 42.24 27.88
CA THR A 437 9.03 43.38 27.20
C THR A 437 9.81 43.74 25.96
N LEU A 438 9.12 43.86 24.83
CA LEU A 438 9.60 44.42 23.58
C LEU A 438 9.10 45.85 23.45
N SER A 439 10.01 46.83 23.48
CA SER A 439 9.68 48.27 23.45
C SER A 439 10.33 48.99 22.27
N GLY A 440 9.85 50.20 21.98
CA GLY A 440 10.24 50.95 20.79
C GLY A 440 9.55 50.46 19.52
N LEU A 441 8.36 49.86 19.68
CA LEU A 441 7.57 49.37 18.56
C LEU A 441 6.73 50.51 17.94
N THR A 442 6.67 50.47 16.61
CA THR A 442 5.79 51.33 15.81
C THR A 442 4.86 50.46 14.94
N ALA A 443 3.90 51.08 14.29
CA ALA A 443 3.04 50.35 13.34
C ALA A 443 3.83 49.64 12.23
N ALA A 444 5.02 50.14 11.86
CA ALA A 444 5.89 49.52 10.85
C ALA A 444 6.47 48.16 11.29
N ASN A 445 6.49 47.86 12.59
CA ASN A 445 6.94 46.56 13.10
C ASN A 445 5.90 45.45 12.88
N ILE A 446 4.64 45.79 12.62
CA ILE A 446 3.58 44.80 12.34
C ILE A 446 3.67 44.39 10.87
N VAL A 447 4.39 43.28 10.60
CA VAL A 447 4.61 42.77 9.23
C VAL A 447 3.33 42.17 8.66
N SER A 448 2.59 41.44 9.48
CA SER A 448 1.29 40.90 9.10
C SER A 448 0.38 40.72 10.30
N GLN A 449 -0.92 40.79 10.06
CA GLN A 449 -1.96 40.50 11.02
C GLN A 449 -3.12 39.77 10.31
N THR A 450 -3.41 38.55 10.72
CA THR A 450 -4.52 37.73 10.20
C THR A 450 -5.55 37.56 11.32
N PRO A 451 -6.83 37.91 11.11
CA PRO A 451 -7.87 37.71 12.10
C PRO A 451 -7.99 36.24 12.48
N GLY A 452 -8.14 35.97 13.76
CA GLY A 452 -8.34 34.63 14.31
C GLY A 452 -9.48 34.62 15.34
N THR A 453 -9.61 33.52 16.05
CA THR A 453 -10.63 33.28 17.07
C THR A 453 -10.02 32.72 18.35
N ALA A 454 -10.81 32.64 19.41
CA ALA A 454 -10.37 32.05 20.68
C ALA A 454 -9.97 30.56 20.57
N SER A 455 -10.41 29.86 19.52
CA SER A 455 -10.03 28.47 19.29
C SER A 455 -8.60 28.32 18.74
N ASP A 456 -8.02 29.40 18.21
CA ASP A 456 -6.65 29.37 17.67
C ASP A 456 -5.58 29.47 18.78
N LEU A 457 -6.02 29.79 20.01
CA LEU A 457 -5.15 29.87 21.17
C LEU A 457 -4.85 28.50 21.76
N ILE A 458 -3.59 28.25 22.03
CA ILE A 458 -3.19 27.15 22.92
C ILE A 458 -3.44 27.63 24.36
N ARG A 459 -4.39 26.92 25.00
CA ARG A 459 -4.77 27.19 26.40
C ARG A 459 -4.05 26.21 27.31
N LYS A 460 -3.28 26.75 28.24
CA LYS A 460 -2.69 25.96 29.32
C LYS A 460 -3.71 25.79 30.43
N GLU A 461 -4.19 24.57 30.64
CA GLU A 461 -5.07 24.27 31.77
C GLU A 461 -4.24 23.91 33.01
N LYS A 462 -4.33 24.75 34.05
CA LYS A 462 -3.53 24.61 35.29
C LYS A 462 -4.35 24.93 36.53
N SER A 463 -3.94 24.34 37.66
CA SER A 463 -4.31 24.91 38.96
C SER A 463 -3.38 26.07 39.33
N ILE A 464 -3.77 26.88 40.33
CA ILE A 464 -2.93 28.00 40.78
C ILE A 464 -1.53 27.51 41.20
N GLY A 465 -1.43 26.35 41.90
CA GLY A 465 -0.14 25.83 42.36
C GLY A 465 0.76 25.27 41.22
N GLN A 466 0.26 25.14 40.01
CA GLN A 466 1.00 24.68 38.83
C GLN A 466 1.51 25.84 37.96
N LEU A 467 1.16 27.09 38.31
CA LEU A 467 1.66 28.25 37.60
C LEU A 467 3.16 28.40 37.81
N THR A 468 3.87 28.75 36.73
CA THR A 468 5.31 29.00 36.72
C THR A 468 5.60 30.29 35.97
N ASP A 469 6.83 30.79 36.04
CA ASP A 469 7.26 31.96 35.30
C ASP A 469 7.14 31.79 33.76
N GLU A 470 7.11 30.57 33.26
CA GLU A 470 6.85 30.27 31.84
C GLU A 470 5.40 30.55 31.39
N ASP A 471 4.48 30.73 32.34
CA ASP A 471 3.08 31.02 32.03
C ASP A 471 2.83 32.56 31.90
N ILE A 472 3.85 33.38 32.20
CA ILE A 472 3.76 34.82 32.08
C ILE A 472 3.50 35.20 30.61
N TYR A 473 2.53 36.10 30.42
CA TYR A 473 2.08 36.55 29.10
C TYR A 473 1.55 35.44 28.17
N THR A 474 1.07 34.34 28.76
CA THR A 474 0.38 33.28 28.03
C THR A 474 -1.09 33.15 28.46
N TYR A 475 -1.89 32.47 27.65
CA TYR A 475 -3.30 32.27 27.96
C TYR A 475 -3.47 31.01 28.80
N VAL A 476 -3.82 31.21 30.08
CA VAL A 476 -4.00 30.14 31.07
C VAL A 476 -5.47 29.99 31.44
N SER A 477 -5.97 28.79 31.51
CA SER A 477 -7.27 28.41 32.04
C SER A 477 -7.05 27.81 33.43
N LEU A 478 -7.52 28.48 34.46
CA LEU A 478 -7.41 27.99 35.83
C LEU A 478 -8.59 27.08 36.14
N ARG A 479 -8.30 25.91 36.70
CA ARG A 479 -9.28 24.94 37.17
C ARG A 479 -9.33 24.90 38.69
N GLU A 480 -10.47 24.51 39.24
CA GLU A 480 -10.67 24.33 40.69
C GLU A 480 -10.40 25.60 41.48
N VAL A 481 -10.86 26.74 40.97
CA VAL A 481 -10.73 28.05 41.63
C VAL A 481 -12.11 28.57 42.04
N GLU A 482 -12.14 29.18 43.21
CA GLU A 482 -13.30 29.91 43.71
C GLU A 482 -12.87 31.30 44.19
N PHE A 483 -13.79 32.24 44.23
CA PHE A 483 -13.51 33.54 44.79
C PHE A 483 -13.56 33.45 46.29
N ALA A 484 -12.52 33.98 46.96
CA ALA A 484 -12.43 34.01 48.42
C ALA A 484 -13.54 34.86 49.09
N LEU A 485 -14.12 35.76 48.30
CA LEU A 485 -15.24 36.63 48.75
C LEU A 485 -16.40 36.52 47.72
N PRO A 486 -17.46 35.79 48.04
CA PRO A 486 -18.55 35.55 47.06
C PRO A 486 -19.37 36.81 46.75
N ASP A 487 -19.30 37.84 47.55
CA ASP A 487 -20.12 39.04 47.41
C ASP A 487 -19.35 40.27 46.80
N GLY A 488 -18.13 40.05 46.32
CA GLY A 488 -17.29 41.11 45.73
C GLY A 488 -17.59 41.36 44.26
N SER A 489 -17.55 42.62 43.82
CA SER A 489 -17.55 42.98 42.41
C SER A 489 -16.13 42.95 41.86
N TYR A 490 -15.80 41.98 41.02
CA TYR A 490 -14.48 41.92 40.40
C TYR A 490 -14.21 43.09 39.40
N THR A 491 -15.24 43.78 38.94
CA THR A 491 -15.10 44.95 38.07
C THR A 491 -14.54 46.16 38.79
N ASN A 492 -14.75 46.28 40.07
CA ASN A 492 -14.26 47.42 40.85
C ASN A 492 -12.74 47.39 41.08
N VAL A 493 -12.13 46.21 41.10
CA VAL A 493 -10.68 46.05 41.24
C VAL A 493 -9.95 46.55 40.00
N ASN A 494 -10.47 46.22 38.82
CA ASN A 494 -9.86 46.64 37.55
C ASN A 494 -10.03 48.11 37.26
N GLU A 495 -11.02 48.76 37.85
CA GLU A 495 -11.24 50.22 37.71
C GLU A 495 -10.47 51.03 38.75
N GLY A 496 -9.60 50.40 39.53
CA GLY A 496 -8.81 51.07 40.56
C GLY A 496 -9.64 51.65 41.72
N TYR A 497 -10.82 51.09 41.91
CA TYR A 497 -11.70 51.50 43.01
C TYR A 497 -11.24 50.86 44.31
N PHE A 498 -10.32 51.52 45.00
CA PHE A 498 -9.89 51.16 46.35
C PHE A 498 -10.75 51.87 47.38
N GLY A 499 -12.05 51.81 47.26
CA GLY A 499 -12.94 52.37 48.28
C GLY A 499 -12.83 51.58 49.56
N THR A 500 -12.67 52.27 50.65
CA THR A 500 -12.85 51.74 52.03
C THR A 500 -14.31 51.36 52.28
N ALA A 501 -15.10 51.21 51.25
CA ALA A 501 -16.50 50.89 51.40
C ALA A 501 -16.70 49.44 51.76
N ASN A 502 -17.18 49.24 52.88
CA ASN A 502 -17.96 48.11 53.35
C ASN A 502 -18.59 47.32 52.21
N HIS A 503 -17.93 46.27 51.79
CA HIS A 503 -18.49 45.27 50.90
C HIS A 503 -18.27 43.88 51.45
#